data_09823cf2467d19a39874af32a2cf2e52
#
_entry.id   09823cf2467d19a39874af32a2cf2e52
#
_cell.length_a   1.000
_cell.length_b   1.000
_cell.length_c   1.000
_cell.angle_alpha   90.00
_cell.angle_beta   90.00
_cell.angle_gamma   90.00
#
_symmetry.space_group_name_H-M   'P 1'
#
loop_
_entity.id
_entity.type
_entity.pdbx_description
1 polymer ?
#
loop_
_entity_poly.entity_id
_entity_poly.type
_entity_poly.pdbx_seq_one_letter_code
_entity_poly.pdbx_strand_id
1 'polypeptide(L)'
;MIIMRVWAYLRASTKEQDAARALIELEAFAHSHDLKISKYFKENESGASLQRPQLFLLLEIAERGDILLCEQIDRISRLTATDWKTLRGLIESKGIRVVSLDLPTSHQLLHVQDEFTARMFEAMNSMMLDMLAAISRKDYEDRRRRQKQGIEKAKKEKKYRGRPVDESLHHKVQELLSDGKSWSKIQALIGCSRATIAKVAKNSSLTEE
;
A
#
# COMPACT_ATOMS: atom_id res chain seq x y z
N MET A 1 -33.88 -10.26 15.44
CA MET A 1 -33.10 -9.02 15.62
C MET A 1 -31.78 -9.22 14.87
N ILE A 2 -31.58 -8.55 13.76
CA ILE A 2 -30.32 -8.66 12.98
C ILE A 2 -29.28 -7.90 13.81
N ILE A 3 -28.28 -8.64 14.32
CA ILE A 3 -27.16 -8.02 15.05
C ILE A 3 -26.24 -7.40 14.00
N MET A 4 -26.25 -6.09 13.87
CA MET A 4 -25.33 -5.33 13.02
C MET A 4 -23.89 -5.52 13.54
N ARG A 5 -23.00 -6.07 12.72
CA ARG A 5 -21.58 -6.25 13.06
C ARG A 5 -20.73 -5.16 12.38
N VAL A 6 -19.67 -4.77 13.04
CA VAL A 6 -18.71 -3.80 12.51
C VAL A 6 -17.39 -4.49 12.20
N TRP A 7 -17.00 -4.47 10.95
CA TRP A 7 -15.77 -5.04 10.41
C TRP A 7 -14.80 -3.93 10.06
N ALA A 8 -13.71 -3.81 10.80
CA ALA A 8 -12.71 -2.78 10.55
C ALA A 8 -11.71 -3.26 9.48
N TYR A 9 -11.59 -2.50 8.41
CA TYR A 9 -10.62 -2.75 7.34
C TYR A 9 -9.51 -1.72 7.36
N LEU A 10 -8.26 -2.21 7.53
CA LEU A 10 -7.05 -1.40 7.57
C LEU A 10 -6.13 -1.83 6.43
N ARG A 11 -5.68 -0.87 5.64
CA ARG A 11 -4.67 -1.12 4.61
C ARG A 11 -3.42 -0.32 4.91
N ALA A 12 -2.34 -1.02 5.25
CA ALA A 12 -1.03 -0.43 5.48
C ALA A 12 -0.11 -0.72 4.29
N SER A 13 0.58 0.29 3.78
CA SER A 13 1.73 0.09 2.90
C SER A 13 2.99 0.11 3.76
N THR A 14 3.63 -1.05 3.97
CA THR A 14 5.00 -1.24 4.47
C THR A 14 5.46 -0.57 5.79
N LYS A 15 4.65 0.25 6.47
CA LYS A 15 5.01 0.83 7.78
C LYS A 15 4.00 0.42 8.84
N GLU A 16 4.45 -0.36 9.82
CA GLU A 16 3.66 -0.75 11.01
C GLU A 16 3.05 0.46 11.73
N GLN A 17 3.74 1.60 11.70
CA GLN A 17 3.29 2.85 12.31
C GLN A 17 1.99 3.41 11.71
N ASP A 18 1.80 3.31 10.38
CA ASP A 18 0.58 3.80 9.72
C ASP A 18 -0.64 2.91 10.07
N ALA A 19 -0.41 1.60 10.23
CA ALA A 19 -1.47 0.66 10.62
C ALA A 19 -1.89 0.86 12.10
N ALA A 20 -0.93 1.15 12.99
CA ALA A 20 -1.22 1.40 14.40
C ALA A 20 -2.00 2.71 14.59
N ARG A 21 -1.65 3.78 13.86
CA ARG A 21 -2.39 5.05 13.88
C ARG A 21 -3.83 4.87 13.40
N ALA A 22 -4.02 4.23 12.26
CA ALA A 22 -5.36 3.96 11.72
C ALA A 22 -6.21 3.11 12.67
N LEU A 23 -5.61 2.15 13.37
CA LEU A 23 -6.29 1.34 14.37
C LEU A 23 -6.86 2.22 15.51
N ILE A 24 -6.03 3.10 16.09
CA ILE A 24 -6.44 4.01 17.17
C ILE A 24 -7.58 4.92 16.71
N GLU A 25 -7.50 5.47 15.51
CA GLU A 25 -8.55 6.34 14.95
C GLU A 25 -9.88 5.59 14.75
N LEU A 26 -9.84 4.34 14.26
CA LEU A 26 -11.04 3.50 14.08
C LEU A 26 -11.66 3.11 15.41
N GLU A 27 -10.85 2.80 16.43
CA GLU A 27 -11.33 2.48 17.78
C GLU A 27 -11.96 3.71 18.44
N ALA A 28 -11.33 4.88 18.35
CA ALA A 28 -11.88 6.13 18.87
C ALA A 28 -13.22 6.47 18.20
N PHE A 29 -13.32 6.32 16.88
CA PHE A 29 -14.55 6.52 16.14
C PHE A 29 -15.64 5.53 16.58
N ALA A 30 -15.32 4.25 16.66
CA ALA A 30 -16.27 3.23 17.09
C ALA A 30 -16.79 3.52 18.50
N HIS A 31 -15.91 3.88 19.42
CA HIS A 31 -16.29 4.25 20.80
C HIS A 31 -17.21 5.48 20.84
N SER A 32 -16.93 6.53 20.02
CA SER A 32 -17.77 7.75 20.00
C SER A 32 -19.16 7.54 19.40
N HIS A 33 -19.39 6.43 18.70
CA HIS A 33 -20.68 6.06 18.08
C HIS A 33 -21.31 4.82 18.72
N ASP A 34 -20.86 4.40 19.89
CA ASP A 34 -21.34 3.21 20.62
C ASP A 34 -21.28 1.92 19.77
N LEU A 35 -20.27 1.84 18.90
CA LEU A 35 -20.05 0.68 18.03
C LEU A 35 -19.01 -0.26 18.63
N LYS A 36 -19.25 -1.57 18.49
CA LYS A 36 -18.27 -2.60 18.85
C LYS A 36 -17.68 -3.22 17.60
N ILE A 37 -16.37 -3.03 17.37
CA ILE A 37 -15.67 -3.68 16.27
C ILE A 37 -15.59 -5.18 16.55
N SER A 38 -16.13 -5.98 15.64
CA SER A 38 -16.18 -7.44 15.76
C SER A 38 -14.85 -8.10 15.37
N LYS A 39 -14.20 -7.58 14.34
CA LYS A 39 -12.89 -8.07 13.87
C LYS A 39 -12.17 -7.02 13.01
N TYR A 40 -10.85 -7.10 13.02
CA TYR A 40 -9.95 -6.25 12.21
C TYR A 40 -9.36 -7.06 11.06
N PHE A 41 -9.41 -6.50 9.86
CA PHE A 41 -8.82 -7.06 8.65
C PHE A 41 -7.67 -6.15 8.21
N LYS A 42 -6.44 -6.63 8.37
CA LYS A 42 -5.23 -5.88 8.01
C LYS A 42 -4.71 -6.36 6.66
N GLU A 43 -4.69 -5.46 5.69
CA GLU A 43 -4.26 -5.71 4.32
C GLU A 43 -2.91 -5.04 4.05
N ASN A 44 -1.96 -5.78 3.51
CA ASN A 44 -0.64 -5.26 3.12
C ASN A 44 -0.51 -5.03 1.61
N GLU A 45 -1.57 -5.30 0.87
CA GLU A 45 -1.57 -5.20 -0.58
C GLU A 45 -1.77 -3.76 -1.10
N SER A 46 -1.38 -3.55 -2.35
CA SER A 46 -1.54 -2.25 -3.02
C SER A 46 -3.01 -1.86 -3.15
N GLY A 47 -3.32 -0.60 -2.82
CA GLY A 47 -4.65 -0.03 -3.05
C GLY A 47 -5.09 0.02 -4.52
N ALA A 48 -4.17 -0.13 -5.47
CA ALA A 48 -4.44 -0.11 -6.91
C ALA A 48 -4.71 -1.51 -7.49
N SER A 49 -4.62 -2.57 -6.68
CA SER A 49 -4.90 -3.96 -7.07
C SER A 49 -6.20 -4.45 -6.44
N LEU A 50 -6.94 -5.28 -7.16
CA LEU A 50 -8.10 -5.99 -6.62
C LEU A 50 -7.70 -7.27 -5.84
N GLN A 51 -6.42 -7.68 -5.91
CA GLN A 51 -5.89 -8.81 -5.16
C GLN A 51 -5.71 -8.44 -3.68
N ARG A 52 -6.79 -8.55 -2.90
CA ARG A 52 -6.87 -8.16 -1.49
C ARG A 52 -7.54 -9.25 -0.68
N PRO A 53 -6.80 -10.29 -0.28
CA PRO A 53 -7.38 -11.45 0.41
C PRO A 53 -8.13 -11.09 1.69
N GLN A 54 -7.66 -10.10 2.46
CA GLN A 54 -8.32 -9.70 3.69
C GLN A 54 -9.63 -8.96 3.44
N LEU A 55 -9.70 -8.10 2.41
CA LEU A 55 -10.95 -7.45 2.01
C LEU A 55 -11.97 -8.48 1.52
N PHE A 56 -11.56 -9.42 0.68
CA PHE A 56 -12.47 -10.45 0.17
C PHE A 56 -12.94 -11.39 1.27
N LEU A 57 -12.07 -11.76 2.22
CA LEU A 57 -12.47 -12.54 3.41
C LEU A 57 -13.49 -11.78 4.25
N LEU A 58 -13.31 -10.46 4.46
CA LEU A 58 -14.29 -9.61 5.13
C LEU A 58 -15.62 -9.65 4.38
N LEU A 59 -15.59 -9.43 3.07
CA LEU A 59 -16.81 -9.45 2.25
C LEU A 59 -17.48 -10.83 2.25
N GLU A 60 -16.74 -11.92 2.35
CA GLU A 60 -17.29 -13.27 2.40
C GLU A 60 -18.13 -13.51 3.66
N ILE A 61 -17.61 -13.11 4.81
CA ILE A 61 -18.26 -13.35 6.12
C ILE A 61 -19.28 -12.30 6.52
N ALA A 62 -19.24 -11.11 5.92
CA ALA A 62 -20.17 -10.03 6.23
C ALA A 62 -21.59 -10.36 5.69
N GLU A 63 -22.56 -10.02 6.51
CA GLU A 63 -23.98 -10.20 6.25
C GLU A 63 -24.67 -8.88 5.91
N ARG A 64 -25.91 -8.97 5.43
CA ARG A 64 -26.70 -7.79 5.09
C ARG A 64 -26.91 -6.89 6.31
N GLY A 65 -26.60 -5.60 6.15
CA GLY A 65 -26.69 -4.61 7.22
C GLY A 65 -25.44 -4.45 8.05
N ASP A 66 -24.43 -5.32 7.85
CA ASP A 66 -23.12 -5.17 8.48
C ASP A 66 -22.39 -3.93 7.97
N ILE A 67 -21.47 -3.41 8.78
CA ILE A 67 -20.68 -2.23 8.49
C ILE A 67 -19.23 -2.63 8.12
N LEU A 68 -18.76 -2.16 6.97
CA LEU A 68 -17.35 -2.09 6.63
C LEU A 68 -16.85 -0.71 7.07
N LEU A 69 -16.06 -0.66 8.14
CA LEU A 69 -15.48 0.55 8.70
C LEU A 69 -14.05 0.71 8.24
N CYS A 70 -13.70 1.86 7.66
CA CYS A 70 -12.34 2.19 7.22
C CYS A 70 -11.95 3.63 7.55
N GLU A 71 -10.65 3.90 7.65
CA GLU A 71 -10.10 5.23 7.92
C GLU A 71 -10.45 6.22 6.80
N GLN A 72 -10.23 5.81 5.56
CA GLN A 72 -10.44 6.63 4.37
C GLN A 72 -10.94 5.76 3.22
N ILE A 73 -11.74 6.35 2.33
CA ILE A 73 -12.22 5.64 1.14
C ILE A 73 -11.06 5.20 0.23
N ASP A 74 -9.96 5.91 0.22
CA ASP A 74 -8.77 5.55 -0.55
C ASP A 74 -8.13 4.21 -0.11
N ARG A 75 -8.48 3.70 1.07
CA ARG A 75 -8.05 2.37 1.55
C ARG A 75 -8.69 1.23 0.76
N ILE A 76 -9.93 1.42 0.34
CA ILE A 76 -10.68 0.43 -0.45
C ILE A 76 -10.74 0.76 -1.94
N SER A 77 -10.54 2.01 -2.33
CA SER A 77 -10.52 2.49 -3.73
C SER A 77 -9.09 2.62 -4.29
N ARG A 78 -8.82 3.41 -5.31
CA ARG A 78 -7.66 3.53 -6.20
C ARG A 78 -7.62 2.46 -7.28
N LEU A 79 -8.67 1.67 -7.38
CA LEU A 79 -8.83 0.63 -8.40
C LEU A 79 -9.08 1.25 -9.78
N THR A 80 -8.92 0.44 -10.83
CA THR A 80 -9.45 0.82 -12.15
C THR A 80 -10.97 0.97 -12.09
N ALA A 81 -11.56 1.67 -13.05
CA ALA A 81 -13.03 1.83 -13.10
C ALA A 81 -13.75 0.46 -13.14
N THR A 82 -13.20 -0.50 -13.87
CA THR A 82 -13.74 -1.88 -13.96
C THR A 82 -13.66 -2.60 -12.62
N ASP A 83 -12.49 -2.60 -11.99
CA ASP A 83 -12.28 -3.26 -10.70
C ASP A 83 -13.13 -2.61 -9.60
N TRP A 84 -13.24 -1.28 -9.61
CA TRP A 84 -14.11 -0.56 -8.68
C TRP A 84 -15.58 -0.96 -8.85
N LYS A 85 -16.07 -1.01 -10.09
CA LYS A 85 -17.44 -1.45 -10.38
C LYS A 85 -17.70 -2.87 -9.87
N THR A 86 -16.74 -3.77 -10.03
CA THR A 86 -16.82 -5.15 -9.52
C THR A 86 -16.90 -5.17 -8.00
N LEU A 87 -15.97 -4.50 -7.31
CA LEU A 87 -15.95 -4.43 -5.84
C LEU A 87 -17.23 -3.78 -5.29
N ARG A 88 -17.66 -2.70 -5.91
CA ARG A 88 -18.85 -1.96 -5.56
C ARG A 88 -20.10 -2.83 -5.67
N GLY A 89 -20.24 -3.56 -6.79
CA GLY A 89 -21.34 -4.51 -7.01
C GLY A 89 -21.38 -5.63 -5.96
N LEU A 90 -20.22 -6.12 -5.51
CA LEU A 90 -20.15 -7.11 -4.43
C LEU A 90 -20.63 -6.52 -3.08
N ILE A 91 -20.19 -5.32 -2.73
CA ILE A 91 -20.61 -4.63 -1.50
C ILE A 91 -22.13 -4.41 -1.50
N GLU A 92 -22.68 -3.91 -2.63
CA GLU A 92 -24.12 -3.65 -2.80
C GLU A 92 -24.96 -4.93 -2.78
N SER A 93 -24.53 -5.96 -3.51
CA SER A 93 -25.26 -7.24 -3.56
C SER A 93 -25.40 -7.92 -2.18
N LYS A 94 -24.39 -7.71 -1.33
CA LYS A 94 -24.42 -8.17 0.05
C LYS A 94 -25.15 -7.24 1.01
N GLY A 95 -25.49 -6.01 0.59
CA GLY A 95 -26.13 -5.02 1.43
C GLY A 95 -25.25 -4.54 2.60
N ILE A 96 -23.92 -4.53 2.38
CA ILE A 96 -22.94 -4.05 3.37
C ILE A 96 -22.90 -2.52 3.30
N ARG A 97 -22.91 -1.86 4.45
CA ARG A 97 -22.78 -0.41 4.58
C ARG A 97 -21.32 -0.02 4.73
N VAL A 98 -20.82 0.83 3.84
CA VAL A 98 -19.46 1.37 3.94
C VAL A 98 -19.50 2.65 4.77
N VAL A 99 -18.77 2.65 5.89
CA VAL A 99 -18.58 3.81 6.77
C VAL A 99 -17.10 4.17 6.78
N SER A 100 -16.81 5.43 6.50
CA SER A 100 -15.43 5.92 6.47
C SER A 100 -15.30 7.18 7.30
N LEU A 101 -14.19 7.30 8.06
CA LEU A 101 -13.96 8.44 8.93
C LEU A 101 -13.85 9.76 8.14
N ASP A 102 -13.32 9.72 6.93
CA ASP A 102 -13.19 10.88 6.04
C ASP A 102 -14.48 11.22 5.26
N LEU A 103 -15.57 10.45 5.46
CA LEU A 103 -16.85 10.67 4.79
C LEU A 103 -17.99 10.82 5.81
N PRO A 104 -18.24 12.04 6.37
CA PRO A 104 -19.26 12.25 7.40
C PRO A 104 -20.68 11.86 6.98
N THR A 105 -21.01 11.93 5.68
CA THR A 105 -22.31 11.46 5.17
C THR A 105 -22.54 9.97 5.39
N SER A 106 -21.48 9.17 5.43
CA SER A 106 -21.57 7.73 5.73
C SER A 106 -21.92 7.44 7.18
N HIS A 107 -21.64 8.39 8.11
CA HIS A 107 -21.95 8.23 9.53
C HIS A 107 -23.46 8.26 9.79
N GLN A 108 -24.22 8.94 8.91
CA GLN A 108 -25.68 8.97 9.01
C GLN A 108 -26.30 7.58 8.87
N LEU A 109 -25.65 6.67 8.14
CA LEU A 109 -26.12 5.28 7.99
C LEU A 109 -26.12 4.48 9.29
N LEU A 110 -25.46 4.97 10.35
CA LEU A 110 -25.41 4.31 11.67
C LEU A 110 -26.71 4.48 12.47
N HIS A 111 -27.45 5.56 12.25
CA HIS A 111 -28.53 6.01 13.12
C HIS A 111 -29.93 6.10 12.45
N VAL A 112 -30.04 5.74 11.18
CA VAL A 112 -31.31 5.87 10.46
C VAL A 112 -32.31 4.81 10.88
N GLN A 113 -33.50 5.24 11.27
CA GLN A 113 -34.56 4.35 11.75
C GLN A 113 -35.68 4.15 10.73
N ASP A 114 -35.93 5.14 9.84
CA ASP A 114 -36.97 5.03 8.83
C ASP A 114 -36.41 4.59 7.48
N GLU A 115 -37.21 3.81 6.75
CA GLU A 115 -36.80 3.19 5.48
C GLU A 115 -36.55 4.20 4.35
N PHE A 116 -37.34 5.28 4.28
CA PHE A 116 -37.17 6.29 3.23
C PHE A 116 -35.88 7.06 3.39
N THR A 117 -35.61 7.55 4.61
CA THR A 117 -34.37 8.26 4.96
C THR A 117 -33.16 7.35 4.79
N ALA A 118 -33.26 6.06 5.17
CA ALA A 118 -32.21 5.08 4.93
C ALA A 118 -31.84 4.97 3.46
N ARG A 119 -32.82 4.79 2.58
CA ARG A 119 -32.61 4.70 1.13
C ARG A 119 -32.01 5.98 0.54
N MET A 120 -32.44 7.13 1.03
CA MET A 120 -31.88 8.43 0.59
C MET A 120 -30.39 8.54 0.96
N PHE A 121 -30.03 8.24 2.20
CA PHE A 121 -28.61 8.27 2.64
C PHE A 121 -27.79 7.20 1.95
N GLU A 122 -28.31 6.01 1.71
CA GLU A 122 -27.64 4.96 0.94
C GLU A 122 -27.33 5.43 -0.49
N ALA A 123 -28.27 6.08 -1.17
CA ALA A 123 -28.06 6.62 -2.51
C ALA A 123 -27.02 7.75 -2.52
N MET A 124 -27.09 8.68 -1.56
CA MET A 124 -26.09 9.75 -1.42
C MET A 124 -24.69 9.18 -1.12
N ASN A 125 -24.61 8.25 -0.20
CA ASN A 125 -23.34 7.60 0.16
C ASN A 125 -22.76 6.83 -1.03
N SER A 126 -23.59 6.12 -1.77
CA SER A 126 -23.22 5.44 -3.01
C SER A 126 -22.58 6.41 -4.02
N MET A 127 -23.20 7.53 -4.30
CA MET A 127 -22.67 8.56 -5.20
C MET A 127 -21.33 9.13 -4.68
N MET A 128 -21.22 9.41 -3.38
CA MET A 128 -20.00 9.94 -2.77
C MET A 128 -18.85 8.94 -2.83
N LEU A 129 -19.12 7.66 -2.59
CA LEU A 129 -18.14 6.59 -2.71
C LEU A 129 -17.57 6.49 -4.13
N ASP A 130 -18.43 6.56 -5.15
CA ASP A 130 -17.99 6.51 -6.55
C ASP A 130 -17.14 7.73 -6.92
N MET A 131 -17.55 8.92 -6.47
CA MET A 131 -16.79 10.15 -6.70
C MET A 131 -15.42 10.12 -6.02
N LEU A 132 -15.36 9.72 -4.75
CA LEU A 132 -14.10 9.61 -4.01
C LEU A 132 -13.19 8.52 -4.58
N ALA A 133 -13.75 7.41 -5.06
CA ALA A 133 -12.98 6.38 -5.74
C ALA A 133 -12.35 6.91 -7.05
N ALA A 134 -13.10 7.66 -7.84
CA ALA A 134 -12.61 8.28 -9.07
C ALA A 134 -11.49 9.31 -8.78
N ILE A 135 -11.66 10.15 -7.75
CA ILE A 135 -10.64 11.11 -7.30
C ILE A 135 -9.38 10.38 -6.84
N SER A 136 -9.52 9.37 -5.98
CA SER A 136 -8.40 8.58 -5.46
C SER A 136 -7.62 7.89 -6.57
N ARG A 137 -8.30 7.40 -7.59
CA ARG A 137 -7.67 6.80 -8.78
C ARG A 137 -6.89 7.85 -9.57
N LYS A 138 -7.49 8.99 -9.84
CA LYS A 138 -6.84 10.10 -10.55
C LYS A 138 -5.59 10.56 -9.83
N ASP A 139 -5.67 10.78 -8.51
CA ASP A 139 -4.53 11.18 -7.71
C ASP A 139 -3.39 10.15 -7.73
N TYR A 140 -3.72 8.87 -7.73
CA TYR A 140 -2.74 7.80 -7.87
C TYR A 140 -2.04 7.86 -9.23
N GLU A 141 -2.78 8.02 -10.33
CA GLU A 141 -2.24 8.12 -11.69
C GLU A 141 -1.37 9.37 -11.87
N ASP A 142 -1.82 10.50 -11.35
CA ASP A 142 -1.07 11.76 -11.40
C ASP A 142 0.24 11.70 -10.60
N ARG A 143 0.25 11.03 -9.44
CA ARG A 143 1.48 10.77 -8.67
C ARG A 143 2.44 9.87 -9.44
N ARG A 144 1.95 8.79 -10.04
CA ARG A 144 2.79 7.91 -10.87
C ARG A 144 3.38 8.63 -12.07
N ARG A 145 2.57 9.46 -12.76
CA ARG A 145 3.03 10.27 -13.90
C ARG A 145 4.15 11.22 -13.48
N ARG A 146 3.94 11.98 -12.39
CA ARG A 146 4.97 12.89 -11.86
C ARG A 146 6.25 12.16 -11.45
N GLN A 147 6.13 11.01 -10.80
CA GLN A 147 7.27 10.18 -10.44
C GLN A 147 8.05 9.73 -11.68
N LYS A 148 7.36 9.25 -12.71
CA LYS A 148 8.00 8.83 -13.98
C LYS A 148 8.75 10.01 -14.63
N GLN A 149 8.11 11.16 -14.72
CA GLN A 149 8.74 12.39 -15.26
C GLN A 149 9.98 12.80 -14.44
N GLY A 150 9.90 12.73 -13.11
CA GLY A 150 11.03 13.00 -12.22
C GLY A 150 12.21 12.04 -12.44
N ILE A 151 11.93 10.74 -12.59
CA ILE A 151 12.94 9.72 -12.90
C ILE A 151 13.58 9.98 -14.26
N GLU A 152 12.80 10.29 -15.30
CA GLU A 152 13.31 10.58 -16.63
C GLU A 152 14.20 11.83 -16.64
N LYS A 153 13.77 12.89 -15.94
CA LYS A 153 14.59 14.10 -15.74
C LYS A 153 15.91 13.77 -15.04
N ALA A 154 15.86 13.05 -13.92
CA ALA A 154 17.04 12.67 -13.16
C ALA A 154 18.01 11.77 -13.96
N LYS A 155 17.49 10.88 -14.83
CA LYS A 155 18.30 10.09 -15.77
C LYS A 155 19.00 10.98 -16.80
N LYS A 156 18.29 11.95 -17.41
CA LYS A 156 18.88 12.91 -18.34
C LYS A 156 19.98 13.75 -17.68
N GLU A 157 19.78 14.15 -16.45
CA GLU A 157 20.74 14.89 -15.62
C GLU A 157 21.86 13.99 -15.04
N LYS A 158 21.91 12.69 -15.40
CA LYS A 158 22.90 11.70 -14.90
C LYS A 158 22.98 11.62 -13.37
N LYS A 159 21.88 11.91 -12.65
CA LYS A 159 21.81 11.84 -11.20
C LYS A 159 21.83 10.41 -10.65
N TYR A 160 21.43 9.44 -11.48
CA TYR A 160 21.50 8.01 -11.12
C TYR A 160 22.91 7.47 -11.38
N ARG A 161 23.76 7.56 -10.37
CA ARG A 161 25.16 7.07 -10.44
C ARG A 161 25.30 5.60 -10.06
N GLY A 162 24.21 4.92 -9.75
CA GLY A 162 24.23 3.56 -9.21
C GLY A 162 24.69 3.52 -7.74
N ARG A 163 24.97 2.31 -7.26
CA ARG A 163 25.57 2.12 -5.93
C ARG A 163 27.00 2.67 -5.95
N PRO A 164 27.40 3.52 -4.98
CA PRO A 164 28.77 3.97 -4.86
C PRO A 164 29.74 2.81 -4.82
N VAL A 165 30.89 2.96 -5.43
CA VAL A 165 31.96 1.98 -5.39
C VAL A 165 32.49 1.97 -3.95
N ASP A 166 32.66 0.78 -3.38
CA ASP A 166 33.33 0.61 -2.10
C ASP A 166 34.85 0.63 -2.33
N GLU A 167 35.42 1.83 -2.26
CA GLU A 167 36.84 2.04 -2.51
C GLU A 167 37.71 1.29 -1.50
N SER A 168 37.28 1.19 -0.24
CA SER A 168 37.97 0.45 0.79
C SER A 168 38.08 -1.05 0.44
N LEU A 169 36.95 -1.62 -0.05
CA LEU A 169 36.93 -3.00 -0.53
C LEU A 169 37.85 -3.18 -1.75
N HIS A 170 37.80 -2.24 -2.70
CA HIS A 170 38.64 -2.29 -3.89
C HIS A 170 40.10 -2.21 -3.56
N HIS A 171 40.52 -1.34 -2.63
CA HIS A 171 41.91 -1.24 -2.16
C HIS A 171 42.40 -2.55 -1.53
N LYS A 172 41.62 -3.17 -0.62
CA LYS A 172 41.96 -4.47 -0.02
C LYS A 172 42.11 -5.59 -1.05
N VAL A 173 41.21 -5.59 -2.09
CA VAL A 173 41.33 -6.57 -3.18
C VAL A 173 42.61 -6.34 -3.98
N GLN A 174 42.97 -5.09 -4.24
CA GLN A 174 44.18 -4.73 -4.98
C GLN A 174 45.46 -5.14 -4.22
N GLU A 175 45.53 -4.89 -2.92
CA GLU A 175 46.63 -5.34 -2.06
C GLU A 175 46.83 -6.87 -2.10
N LEU A 176 45.73 -7.63 -1.97
CA LEU A 176 45.78 -9.07 -2.03
C LEU A 176 46.15 -9.65 -3.40
N LEU A 177 45.80 -8.92 -4.48
CA LEU A 177 46.23 -9.26 -5.83
C LEU A 177 47.72 -9.02 -6.03
N SER A 178 48.25 -7.88 -5.53
CA SER A 178 49.71 -7.59 -5.57
C SER A 178 50.52 -8.55 -4.74
N ASP A 179 49.95 -9.07 -3.65
CA ASP A 179 50.56 -10.16 -2.84
C ASP A 179 50.49 -11.54 -3.51
N GLY A 180 50.01 -11.65 -4.73
CA GLY A 180 49.95 -12.90 -5.49
C GLY A 180 48.89 -13.89 -4.97
N LYS A 181 47.92 -13.45 -4.20
CA LYS A 181 46.85 -14.34 -3.69
C LYS A 181 45.89 -14.74 -4.81
N SER A 182 45.48 -16.02 -4.80
CA SER A 182 44.51 -16.52 -5.76
C SER A 182 43.13 -15.91 -5.52
N TRP A 183 42.33 -15.76 -6.56
CA TRP A 183 40.97 -15.21 -6.49
C TRP A 183 40.08 -15.96 -5.50
N SER A 184 40.20 -17.29 -5.42
CA SER A 184 39.48 -18.10 -4.44
C SER A 184 39.85 -17.76 -3.00
N LYS A 185 41.13 -17.46 -2.75
CA LYS A 185 41.62 -17.05 -1.43
C LYS A 185 41.16 -15.64 -1.07
N ILE A 186 41.17 -14.74 -2.04
CA ILE A 186 40.63 -13.37 -1.87
C ILE A 186 39.12 -13.40 -1.54
N GLN A 187 38.31 -14.23 -2.23
CA GLN A 187 36.91 -14.43 -1.91
C GLN A 187 36.70 -14.92 -0.49
N ALA A 188 37.49 -15.91 -0.04
CA ALA A 188 37.39 -16.46 1.31
C ALA A 188 37.76 -15.43 2.39
N LEU A 189 38.71 -14.54 2.13
CA LEU A 189 39.22 -13.56 3.12
C LEU A 189 38.30 -12.33 3.23
N ILE A 190 37.75 -11.84 2.09
CA ILE A 190 37.01 -10.55 2.04
C ILE A 190 35.53 -10.76 1.84
N GLY A 191 35.07 -11.93 1.38
CA GLY A 191 33.66 -12.20 1.09
C GLY A 191 33.11 -11.49 -0.16
N CYS A 192 33.98 -10.98 -1.06
CA CYS A 192 33.53 -10.28 -2.29
C CYS A 192 33.30 -11.26 -3.44
N SER A 193 32.52 -10.82 -4.45
CA SER A 193 32.25 -11.63 -5.65
C SER A 193 33.48 -11.69 -6.59
N ARG A 194 33.59 -12.78 -7.37
CA ARG A 194 34.61 -12.87 -8.44
C ARG A 194 34.51 -11.73 -9.45
N ALA A 195 33.31 -11.24 -9.73
CA ALA A 195 33.11 -10.09 -10.63
C ALA A 195 33.75 -8.80 -10.06
N THR A 196 33.73 -8.61 -8.75
CA THR A 196 34.40 -7.49 -8.07
C THR A 196 35.93 -7.62 -8.22
N ILE A 197 36.49 -8.82 -7.99
CA ILE A 197 37.95 -9.07 -8.13
C ILE A 197 38.35 -8.81 -9.59
N ALA A 198 37.61 -9.32 -10.57
CA ALA A 198 37.91 -9.14 -11.98
C ALA A 198 37.89 -7.64 -12.38
N LYS A 199 36.94 -6.88 -11.85
CA LYS A 199 36.81 -5.43 -12.10
C LYS A 199 38.03 -4.68 -11.53
N VAL A 200 38.46 -5.01 -10.32
CA VAL A 200 39.65 -4.38 -9.70
C VAL A 200 40.93 -4.76 -10.45
N ALA A 201 41.12 -6.03 -10.80
CA ALA A 201 42.28 -6.49 -11.56
C ALA A 201 42.42 -5.80 -12.92
N LYS A 202 41.26 -5.61 -13.64
CA LYS A 202 41.26 -4.89 -14.91
C LYS A 202 41.60 -3.41 -14.76
N ASN A 203 41.18 -2.76 -13.69
CA ASN A 203 41.50 -1.35 -13.45
C ASN A 203 42.98 -1.16 -13.09
N SER A 204 43.59 -2.11 -12.38
CA SER A 204 45.01 -2.05 -12.02
C SER A 204 45.91 -2.20 -13.24
N SER A 205 45.53 -3.02 -14.21
CA SER A 205 46.33 -3.19 -15.47
C SER A 205 46.27 -1.98 -16.40
N LEU A 206 45.32 -1.06 -16.22
CA LEU A 206 45.16 0.18 -16.99
C LEU A 206 45.92 1.38 -16.39
N THR A 207 46.50 1.22 -15.21
CA THR A 207 47.25 2.29 -14.47
C THR A 207 48.75 2.14 -14.59
N GLU A 208 49.20 1.03 -15.23
CA GLU A 208 50.65 0.71 -15.44
C GLU A 208 51.13 1.03 -16.91
N GLU A 209 50.30 1.64 -17.74
CA GLU A 209 50.68 2.25 -19.04
C GLU A 209 50.68 3.80 -18.90
#